data_4295a0f25c8d478775f7169893ddfbbd
#
_entry.id   4295a0f25c8d478775f7169893ddfbbd
#
_cell.length_a   1.000
_cell.length_b   1.000
_cell.length_c   1.000
_cell.angle_alpha   90.00
_cell.angle_beta   90.00
_cell.angle_gamma   90.00
#
_symmetry.space_group_name_H-M   'P 1'
#
loop_
_entity.id
_entity.type
_entity.pdbx_description
1 polymer ?
#
loop_
_entity_poly.entity_id
_entity_poly.type
_entity_poly.pdbx_seq_one_letter_code
_entity_poly.pdbx_strand_id
1 'polypeptide(L)'
;MHLQRIGALHTPFRTLADCPRNGRQPDPAPPCIAAVDPAFHDGLLALDGFSHLILLYWLGPQADSLQITPPFDGQPRGVFATRAPLRPNPVGLSVVAFDGMAGPGRLRVRHLDCVDGTPLLDIKPYLLSTDAEPGATMGWLAPHRTARGAA
;
A
#
# COMPACT_ATOMS: atom_id res chain seq x y z
N MET A 1 7.00 -13.85 17.00
CA MET A 1 6.82 -13.74 15.53
C MET A 1 7.82 -12.70 15.02
N HIS A 2 8.54 -13.00 13.96
CA HIS A 2 9.49 -12.06 13.35
C HIS A 2 9.08 -11.82 11.91
N LEU A 3 9.01 -10.54 11.51
CA LEU A 3 8.85 -10.14 10.12
C LEU A 3 10.23 -9.89 9.52
N GLN A 4 10.44 -10.33 8.30
CA GLN A 4 11.67 -10.11 7.56
C GLN A 4 11.43 -9.05 6.49
N ARG A 5 12.25 -8.02 6.48
CA ARG A 5 12.30 -7.07 5.37
C ARG A 5 12.88 -7.77 4.15
N ILE A 6 12.21 -7.65 3.00
CA ILE A 6 12.68 -8.22 1.73
C ILE A 6 13.20 -7.15 0.77
N GLY A 7 13.11 -5.86 1.14
CA GLY A 7 13.52 -4.76 0.30
C GLY A 7 13.01 -3.42 0.79
N ALA A 8 12.92 -2.45 -0.11
CA ALA A 8 12.42 -1.11 0.18
C ALA A 8 11.58 -0.56 -0.97
N LEU A 9 10.64 0.32 -0.63
CA LEU A 9 9.83 1.08 -1.58
C LEU A 9 10.46 2.46 -1.79
N HIS A 10 10.70 2.81 -3.04
CA HIS A 10 11.21 4.14 -3.43
C HIS A 10 10.09 4.94 -4.09
N THR A 11 9.78 6.07 -3.48
CA THR A 11 8.73 6.99 -3.89
C THR A 11 9.27 8.41 -3.99
N PRO A 12 8.57 9.35 -4.63
CA PRO A 12 8.97 10.77 -4.62
C PRO A 12 8.66 11.47 -3.28
N PHE A 13 8.02 10.80 -2.32
CA PHE A 13 7.57 11.39 -1.06
C PHE A 13 8.67 11.29 0.00
N ARG A 14 9.25 12.42 0.40
CA ARG A 14 10.37 12.47 1.35
C ARG A 14 9.94 12.49 2.81
N THR A 15 8.75 13.03 3.07
CA THR A 15 8.18 13.17 4.42
C THR A 15 6.73 12.71 4.43
N LEU A 16 6.16 12.50 5.62
CA LEU A 16 4.74 12.19 5.76
C LEU A 16 3.84 13.27 5.18
N ALA A 17 4.25 14.53 5.25
CA ALA A 17 3.49 15.65 4.70
C ALA A 17 3.42 15.63 3.17
N ASP A 18 4.40 15.01 2.50
CA ASP A 18 4.42 14.88 1.04
C ASP A 18 3.52 13.74 0.56
N CYS A 19 3.19 12.79 1.44
CA CYS A 19 2.42 11.62 1.08
C CYS A 19 0.97 11.96 0.77
N PRO A 20 0.40 11.43 -0.33
CA PRO A 20 -1.01 11.57 -0.60
C PRO A 20 -1.84 10.76 0.42
N ARG A 21 -3.12 11.08 0.55
CA ARG A 21 -4.04 10.33 1.44
C ARG A 21 -4.20 8.87 1.05
N ASN A 22 -4.00 8.55 -0.22
CA ASN A 22 -3.95 7.19 -0.75
C ASN A 22 -3.25 7.22 -2.12
N GLY A 23 -2.74 6.10 -2.55
CA GLY A 23 -1.98 5.98 -3.80
C GLY A 23 -2.77 6.27 -5.08
N ARG A 24 -4.08 6.47 -4.99
CA ARG A 24 -4.96 6.79 -6.13
C ARG A 24 -5.22 8.27 -6.31
N GLN A 25 -4.82 9.12 -5.36
CA GLN A 25 -5.08 10.57 -5.42
C GLN A 25 -4.20 11.32 -6.42
N PRO A 26 -2.89 11.06 -6.56
CA PRO A 26 -2.13 11.66 -7.64
C PRO A 26 -2.61 11.10 -8.99
N ASP A 27 -3.01 12.00 -9.90
CA ASP A 27 -3.36 11.65 -11.27
C ASP A 27 -2.68 12.66 -12.22
N PRO A 28 -1.69 12.24 -13.00
CA PRO A 28 -1.17 10.88 -13.09
C PRO A 28 -0.39 10.44 -11.83
N ALA A 29 -0.48 9.15 -11.51
CA ALA A 29 0.28 8.60 -10.40
C ALA A 29 1.78 8.60 -10.71
N PRO A 30 2.64 9.08 -9.80
CA PRO A 30 4.07 9.12 -10.02
C PRO A 30 4.67 7.70 -10.13
N PRO A 31 5.73 7.52 -10.93
CA PRO A 31 6.46 6.26 -10.96
C PRO A 31 7.21 6.05 -9.64
N CYS A 32 7.17 4.81 -9.17
CA CYS A 32 7.86 4.34 -7.97
C CYS A 32 8.62 3.06 -8.29
N ILE A 33 9.52 2.66 -7.38
CA ILE A 33 10.28 1.40 -7.49
C ILE A 33 10.05 0.58 -6.21
N ALA A 34 9.63 -0.67 -6.36
CA ALA A 34 9.77 -1.66 -5.33
C ALA A 34 11.11 -2.38 -5.57
N ALA A 35 12.10 -2.12 -4.71
CA ALA A 35 13.42 -2.72 -4.78
C ALA A 35 13.49 -3.91 -3.84
N VAL A 36 13.74 -5.09 -4.39
CA VAL A 36 13.88 -6.36 -3.67
C VAL A 36 15.36 -6.65 -3.46
N ASP A 37 15.73 -7.02 -2.24
CA ASP A 37 17.12 -7.34 -1.91
C ASP A 37 17.57 -8.63 -2.63
N PRO A 38 18.85 -8.75 -3.05
CA PRO A 38 19.32 -9.86 -3.90
C PRO A 38 18.99 -11.25 -3.39
N ALA A 39 18.99 -11.43 -2.05
CA ALA A 39 18.69 -12.73 -1.43
C ALA A 39 17.26 -13.25 -1.74
N PHE A 40 16.38 -12.39 -2.22
CA PHE A 40 14.97 -12.73 -2.50
C PHE A 40 14.61 -12.69 -3.99
N HIS A 41 15.59 -12.48 -4.88
CA HIS A 41 15.32 -12.34 -6.33
C HIS A 41 14.67 -13.58 -6.94
N ASP A 42 14.97 -14.76 -6.44
CA ASP A 42 14.34 -16.01 -6.92
C ASP A 42 12.82 -16.03 -6.69
N GLY A 43 12.33 -15.28 -5.71
CA GLY A 43 10.90 -15.09 -5.45
C GLY A 43 10.17 -14.28 -6.50
N LEU A 44 10.90 -13.62 -7.42
CA LEU A 44 10.31 -12.81 -8.50
C LEU A 44 10.07 -13.63 -9.79
N LEU A 45 10.43 -14.91 -9.81
CA LEU A 45 10.25 -15.75 -10.98
C LEU A 45 8.78 -15.80 -11.40
N ALA A 46 8.52 -15.61 -12.69
CA ALA A 46 7.19 -15.61 -13.30
C ALA A 46 6.25 -14.47 -12.82
N LEU A 47 6.81 -13.36 -12.32
CA LEU A 47 6.01 -12.19 -11.98
C LEU A 47 5.54 -11.43 -13.23
N ASP A 48 6.22 -11.60 -14.36
CA ASP A 48 5.86 -11.00 -15.63
C ASP A 48 4.45 -11.44 -16.06
N GLY A 49 3.71 -10.52 -16.64
CA GLY A 49 2.33 -10.77 -17.10
C GLY A 49 1.26 -10.36 -16.09
N PHE A 50 1.58 -10.17 -14.81
CA PHE A 50 0.65 -9.52 -13.89
C PHE A 50 0.62 -8.02 -14.14
N SER A 51 -0.58 -7.45 -14.22
CA SER A 51 -0.76 -6.00 -14.38
C SER A 51 -0.77 -5.25 -13.04
N HIS A 52 -1.12 -5.95 -11.96
CA HIS A 52 -1.24 -5.40 -10.61
C HIS A 52 -0.65 -6.35 -9.56
N LEU A 53 -0.10 -5.76 -8.52
CA LEU A 53 0.46 -6.46 -7.38
C LEU A 53 -0.11 -5.89 -6.08
N ILE A 54 -0.14 -6.72 -5.05
CA ILE A 54 -0.37 -6.30 -3.66
C ILE A 54 0.99 -6.19 -3.00
N LEU A 55 1.32 -5.00 -2.49
CA LEU A 55 2.53 -4.78 -1.71
C LEU A 55 2.17 -4.62 -0.24
N LEU A 56 2.86 -5.35 0.63
CA LEU A 56 2.80 -5.21 2.08
C LEU A 56 4.10 -4.58 2.56
N TYR A 57 4.00 -3.59 3.45
CA TYR A 57 5.15 -2.82 3.88
C TYR A 57 4.98 -2.32 5.32
N TRP A 58 6.07 -1.89 5.95
CA TRP A 58 6.06 -1.46 7.35
C TRP A 58 6.04 0.07 7.44
N LEU A 59 5.01 0.63 8.08
CA LEU A 59 4.76 2.08 8.11
C LEU A 59 5.44 2.82 9.27
N GLY A 60 6.11 2.13 10.15
CA GLY A 60 6.82 2.80 11.24
C GLY A 60 6.60 2.16 12.61
N PRO A 61 6.71 2.93 13.70
CA PRO A 61 6.58 2.39 15.05
C PRO A 61 5.18 1.85 15.31
N GLN A 62 5.12 0.82 16.14
CA GLN A 62 3.86 0.31 16.68
C GLN A 62 3.21 1.37 17.57
N ALA A 63 1.91 1.37 17.61
CA ALA A 63 1.13 2.22 18.51
C ALA A 63 0.14 1.39 19.32
N ASP A 64 0.04 1.71 20.60
CA ASP A 64 -0.87 1.02 21.53
C ASP A 64 -2.30 1.54 21.47
N SER A 65 -2.52 2.69 20.82
CA SER A 65 -3.86 3.26 20.71
C SER A 65 -4.75 2.37 19.84
N LEU A 66 -5.90 1.99 20.37
CA LEU A 66 -6.92 1.20 19.68
C LEU A 66 -8.02 2.05 19.04
N GLN A 67 -7.96 3.37 19.24
CA GLN A 67 -8.93 4.31 18.66
C GLN A 67 -8.23 5.52 18.08
N ILE A 68 -8.82 6.06 17.03
CA ILE A 68 -8.44 7.34 16.43
C ILE A 68 -9.69 8.18 16.16
N THR A 69 -9.52 9.49 16.07
CA THR A 69 -10.58 10.41 15.62
C THR A 69 -10.15 11.02 14.28
N PRO A 70 -10.68 10.49 13.13
CA PRO A 70 -10.37 11.05 11.83
C PRO A 70 -10.81 12.52 11.74
N PRO A 71 -9.94 13.47 11.29
CA PRO A 71 -10.28 14.89 11.27
C PRO A 71 -11.51 15.25 10.43
N PHE A 72 -11.78 14.45 9.38
CA PHE A 72 -12.89 14.70 8.47
C PHE A 72 -14.24 14.16 8.97
N ASP A 73 -14.23 13.30 9.99
CA ASP A 73 -15.44 12.67 10.57
C ASP A 73 -15.71 13.17 12.00
N GLY A 74 -14.65 13.49 12.74
CA GLY A 74 -14.76 14.02 14.12
C GLY A 74 -15.28 13.02 15.16
N GLN A 75 -15.51 11.76 14.78
CA GLN A 75 -15.99 10.70 15.66
C GLN A 75 -14.88 9.69 15.98
N PRO A 76 -14.81 9.17 17.21
CA PRO A 76 -13.86 8.12 17.54
C PRO A 76 -14.18 6.84 16.77
N ARG A 77 -13.14 6.24 16.17
CA ARG A 77 -13.24 4.99 15.42
C ARG A 77 -12.21 3.99 15.95
N GLY A 78 -12.58 2.74 16.04
CA GLY A 78 -11.61 1.67 16.28
C GLY A 78 -10.57 1.63 15.18
N VAL A 79 -9.29 1.47 15.53
CA VAL A 79 -8.19 1.49 14.55
C VAL A 79 -8.36 0.42 13.46
N PHE A 80 -8.99 -0.72 13.78
CA PHE A 80 -9.26 -1.80 12.83
C PHE A 80 -10.42 -1.48 11.86
N ALA A 81 -11.24 -0.48 12.17
CA ALA A 81 -12.22 0.07 11.25
C ALA A 81 -11.65 1.18 10.35
N THR A 82 -10.34 1.36 10.35
CA THR A 82 -9.61 2.39 9.59
C THR A 82 -8.38 1.80 8.92
N ARG A 83 -7.76 2.56 8.02
CA ARG A 83 -6.46 2.25 7.43
C ARG A 83 -5.36 3.22 7.92
N ALA A 84 -5.55 3.79 9.11
CA ALA A 84 -4.56 4.66 9.73
C ALA A 84 -3.24 3.90 9.98
N PRO A 85 -2.08 4.56 9.78
CA PRO A 85 -0.77 3.93 9.98
C PRO A 85 -0.45 3.67 11.46
N LEU A 86 -0.95 4.51 12.38
CA LEU A 86 -0.73 4.35 13.81
C LEU A 86 -1.64 3.23 14.35
N ARG A 87 -1.07 2.05 14.51
CA ARG A 87 -1.79 0.83 14.88
C ARG A 87 -0.84 -0.20 15.50
N PRO A 88 -1.36 -1.22 16.21
CA PRO A 88 -0.52 -2.25 16.84
C PRO A 88 0.48 -2.93 15.89
N ASN A 89 0.04 -3.24 14.69
CA ASN A 89 0.90 -3.73 13.61
C ASN A 89 0.76 -2.80 12.40
N PRO A 90 1.65 -1.82 12.22
CA PRO A 90 1.55 -0.80 11.17
C PRO A 90 1.96 -1.37 9.79
N VAL A 91 1.27 -2.43 9.38
CA VAL A 91 1.43 -3.03 8.05
C VAL A 91 0.58 -2.24 7.06
N GLY A 92 1.25 -1.61 6.10
CA GLY A 92 0.63 -0.97 4.96
C GLY A 92 0.29 -2.01 3.88
N LEU A 93 -0.75 -1.72 3.11
CA LEU A 93 -1.17 -2.50 1.96
C LEU A 93 -1.51 -1.57 0.81
N SER A 94 -0.91 -1.78 -0.35
CA SER A 94 -1.28 -1.08 -1.59
C SER A 94 -1.48 -2.08 -2.73
N VAL A 95 -2.55 -1.89 -3.48
CA VAL A 95 -2.72 -2.51 -4.80
C VAL A 95 -2.10 -1.55 -5.82
N VAL A 96 -0.98 -1.95 -6.37
CA VAL A 96 -0.18 -1.12 -7.29
C VAL A 96 -0.34 -1.60 -8.74
N ALA A 97 -0.25 -0.68 -9.70
CA ALA A 97 -0.02 -1.05 -11.08
C ALA A 97 1.44 -1.49 -11.22
N PHE A 98 1.68 -2.57 -11.94
CA PHE A 98 3.01 -3.10 -12.22
C PHE A 98 3.36 -2.84 -13.67
N ASP A 99 4.38 -2.02 -13.90
CA ASP A 99 4.81 -1.58 -15.22
C ASP A 99 6.10 -2.30 -15.69
N GLY A 100 6.33 -3.51 -15.17
CA GLY A 100 7.46 -4.35 -15.54
C GLY A 100 8.73 -4.09 -14.71
N MET A 101 9.77 -4.81 -15.04
CA MET A 101 11.07 -4.71 -14.35
C MET A 101 11.89 -3.54 -14.86
N ALA A 102 12.59 -2.85 -13.96
CA ALA A 102 13.56 -1.79 -14.25
C ALA A 102 15.01 -2.29 -14.14
N GLY A 103 15.19 -3.59 -13.97
CA GLY A 103 16.47 -4.26 -13.75
C GLY A 103 16.33 -5.34 -12.67
N PRO A 104 17.39 -6.09 -12.35
CA PRO A 104 17.35 -7.14 -11.35
C PRO A 104 16.79 -6.65 -10.01
N GLY A 105 15.73 -7.29 -9.52
CA GLY A 105 15.09 -6.94 -8.25
C GLY A 105 14.39 -5.58 -8.20
N ARG A 106 14.22 -4.87 -9.31
CA ARG A 106 13.62 -3.53 -9.34
C ARG A 106 12.33 -3.53 -10.16
N LEU A 107 11.21 -3.42 -9.46
CA LEU A 107 9.88 -3.40 -10.05
C LEU A 107 9.41 -1.95 -10.24
N ARG A 108 9.04 -1.58 -11.46
CA ARG A 108 8.34 -0.30 -11.70
C ARG A 108 6.89 -0.44 -11.28
N VAL A 109 6.46 0.42 -10.35
CA VAL A 109 5.09 0.39 -9.81
C VAL A 109 4.54 1.80 -9.72
N ARG A 110 3.22 1.91 -9.67
CA ARG A 110 2.48 3.17 -9.42
C ARG A 110 1.42 2.93 -8.36
N HIS A 111 0.95 4.00 -7.72
CA HIS A 111 -0.08 3.99 -6.69
C HIS A 111 0.41 3.60 -5.30
N LEU A 112 1.63 3.98 -4.97
CA LEU A 112 2.13 4.00 -3.60
C LEU A 112 1.84 5.36 -2.92
N ASP A 113 1.67 5.32 -1.61
CA ASP A 113 1.39 6.49 -0.77
C ASP A 113 2.28 6.56 0.48
N CYS A 114 3.39 5.83 0.48
CA CYS A 114 4.33 5.77 1.60
C CYS A 114 5.57 6.63 1.35
N VAL A 115 6.27 6.96 2.43
CA VAL A 115 7.55 7.70 2.40
C VAL A 115 8.61 6.88 1.70
N ASP A 116 9.52 7.55 0.99
CA ASP A 116 10.70 6.94 0.36
C ASP A 116 11.51 6.12 1.38
N GLY A 117 11.96 4.93 0.97
CA GLY A 117 12.71 4.01 1.81
C GLY A 117 11.85 3.14 2.73
N THR A 118 10.52 3.18 2.64
CA THR A 118 9.62 2.33 3.44
C THR A 118 9.98 0.84 3.27
N PRO A 119 10.18 0.09 4.38
CA PRO A 119 10.54 -1.33 4.32
C PRO A 119 9.47 -2.18 3.64
N LEU A 120 9.84 -2.92 2.61
CA LEU A 120 8.99 -3.88 1.91
C LEU A 120 9.00 -5.22 2.65
N LEU A 121 7.82 -5.77 2.92
CA LEU A 121 7.65 -7.04 3.64
C LEU A 121 7.24 -8.19 2.73
N ASP A 122 6.38 -7.94 1.73
CA ASP A 122 5.85 -8.99 0.87
C ASP A 122 5.32 -8.41 -0.45
N ILE A 123 5.34 -9.25 -1.47
CA ILE A 123 4.76 -9.00 -2.79
C ILE A 123 3.84 -10.17 -3.12
N LYS A 124 2.59 -9.87 -3.51
CA LYS A 124 1.64 -10.88 -3.99
C LYS A 124 1.06 -10.44 -5.33
N PRO A 125 0.78 -11.35 -6.26
CA PRO A 125 0.00 -11.02 -7.43
C PRO A 125 -1.42 -10.61 -7.01
N TYR A 126 -1.97 -9.58 -7.66
CA TYR A 126 -3.39 -9.26 -7.53
C TYR A 126 -4.19 -10.20 -8.43
N LEU A 127 -5.09 -10.96 -7.83
CA LEU A 127 -5.92 -11.95 -8.52
C LEU A 127 -7.36 -11.43 -8.65
N LEU A 128 -7.77 -11.10 -9.87
CA LEU A 128 -9.11 -10.57 -10.13
C LEU A 128 -10.22 -11.49 -9.61
N SER A 129 -10.01 -12.80 -9.69
CA SER A 129 -10.97 -13.82 -9.25
C SER A 129 -11.13 -13.92 -7.73
N THR A 130 -10.16 -13.39 -6.96
CA THR A 130 -10.08 -13.55 -5.50
C THR A 130 -10.16 -12.23 -4.77
N ASP A 131 -9.53 -11.18 -5.31
CA ASP A 131 -9.30 -9.91 -4.60
C ASP A 131 -10.33 -8.83 -4.98
N ALA A 132 -11.09 -9.05 -6.06
CA ALA A 132 -12.14 -8.12 -6.47
C ALA A 132 -13.49 -8.51 -5.88
N GLU A 133 -14.10 -7.59 -5.12
CA GLU A 133 -15.45 -7.75 -4.57
C GLU A 133 -16.30 -6.52 -4.96
N PRO A 134 -17.00 -6.57 -6.11
CA PRO A 134 -17.78 -5.43 -6.60
C PRO A 134 -18.93 -5.03 -5.67
N GLY A 135 -19.45 -5.96 -4.86
CA GLY A 135 -20.52 -5.73 -3.89
C GLY A 135 -20.04 -5.19 -2.53
N ALA A 136 -18.75 -4.96 -2.34
CA ALA A 136 -18.22 -4.51 -1.06
C ALA A 136 -18.76 -3.13 -0.66
N THR A 137 -19.14 -3.00 0.62
CA THR A 137 -19.58 -1.73 1.20
C THR A 137 -18.45 -1.09 2.01
N MET A 138 -18.49 0.24 2.17
CA MET A 138 -17.44 0.99 2.86
C MET A 138 -17.79 1.40 4.30
N GLY A 139 -18.90 0.87 4.84
CA GLY A 139 -19.33 1.14 6.22
C GLY A 139 -19.40 2.64 6.51
N TRP A 140 -18.87 3.08 7.64
CA TRP A 140 -18.87 4.48 8.07
C TRP A 140 -18.13 5.43 7.10
N LEU A 141 -17.26 4.92 6.22
CA LEU A 141 -16.54 5.72 5.20
C LEU A 141 -17.42 6.05 3.98
N ALA A 142 -18.52 5.36 3.77
CA ALA A 142 -19.35 5.55 2.57
C ALA A 142 -19.79 7.01 2.33
N PRO A 143 -20.20 7.81 3.35
CA PRO A 143 -20.54 9.22 3.15
C PRO A 143 -19.33 10.11 2.79
N HIS A 144 -18.11 9.66 3.08
CA HIS A 144 -16.88 10.45 2.93
C HIS A 144 -16.04 10.06 1.70
N ARG A 145 -16.44 9.00 0.99
CA ARG A 145 -15.70 8.49 -0.18
C ARG A 145 -16.65 7.98 -1.24
N THR A 146 -16.41 8.38 -2.48
CA THR A 146 -17.06 7.76 -3.66
C THR A 146 -16.35 6.45 -4.02
N ALA A 147 -17.13 5.42 -4.35
CA ALA A 147 -16.58 4.21 -4.95
C ALA A 147 -15.92 4.55 -6.30
N ARG A 148 -14.80 3.87 -6.64
CA ARG A 148 -14.17 4.01 -7.96
C ARG A 148 -15.17 3.59 -9.05
N GLY A 149 -15.38 4.46 -10.03
CA GLY A 149 -16.31 4.21 -11.13
C GLY A 149 -17.77 4.60 -10.87
N ALA A 150 -18.12 5.08 -9.67
CA ALA A 150 -19.34 5.82 -9.45
C ALA A 150 -19.08 7.27 -9.91
N ALA A 151 -19.46 7.57 -11.13
CA ALA A 151 -19.55 8.93 -11.63
C ALA A 151 -20.75 9.65 -10.98
#